data_2ec87298a887e53e2456b5abf457ea4f
#
_entry.id   2ec87298a887e53e2456b5abf457ea4f
#
_cell.length_a   1.000
_cell.length_b   1.000
_cell.length_c   1.000
_cell.angle_alpha   90.00
_cell.angle_beta   90.00
_cell.angle_gamma   90.00
#
_symmetry.space_group_name_H-M   'P 1'
#
loop_
_entity.id
_entity.type
_entity.pdbx_description
1 polymer ?
#
loop_
_entity_poly.entity_id
_entity_poly.type
_entity_poly.pdbx_seq_one_letter_code
_entity_poly.pdbx_strand_id
1 'polypeptide(L)'
;MRSDTMKKGPERAPHRGLMRATGLKKEDFDKPFIGVCNSYTNIVPGHCHLKKVGEIICDAIREAGGVPYEFNTIAVCDGIAMGHKGMKYSLASREIIADSVETMGTAHPFDAM
;
A
#
# COMPACT_ATOMS: atom_id res chain seq x y z
N MET A 1 -7.01 -16.64 7.52
CA MET A 1 -6.55 -15.26 7.28
C MET A 1 -7.53 -14.57 6.34
N ARG A 2 -7.70 -13.26 6.46
CA ARG A 2 -8.60 -12.51 5.57
C ARG A 2 -8.17 -12.62 4.10
N SER A 3 -6.86 -12.61 3.87
CA SER A 3 -6.27 -12.80 2.54
C SER A 3 -6.51 -14.17 1.90
N ASP A 4 -6.99 -15.15 2.65
CA ASP A 4 -7.27 -16.49 2.12
C ASP A 4 -8.35 -16.45 1.01
N THR A 5 -9.25 -15.46 1.05
CA THR A 5 -10.28 -15.28 0.00
C THR A 5 -9.69 -15.04 -1.40
N MET A 6 -8.47 -14.52 -1.50
CA MET A 6 -7.81 -14.26 -2.79
C MET A 6 -6.66 -15.24 -3.11
N LYS A 7 -6.25 -16.10 -2.17
CA LYS A 7 -5.07 -16.97 -2.35
C LYS A 7 -5.30 -18.45 -2.14
N LYS A 8 -6.37 -18.85 -1.43
CA LYS A 8 -6.65 -20.27 -1.11
C LYS A 8 -7.75 -20.85 -2.02
N GLY A 9 -7.69 -22.17 -2.21
CA GLY A 9 -8.66 -22.92 -3.03
C GLY A 9 -8.23 -23.08 -4.49
N PRO A 10 -8.78 -24.10 -5.17
CA PRO A 10 -8.46 -24.38 -6.58
C PRO A 10 -8.93 -23.26 -7.50
N GLU A 11 -10.08 -22.63 -7.23
CA GLU A 11 -10.64 -21.51 -7.99
C GLU A 11 -9.77 -20.24 -7.95
N ARG A 12 -8.82 -20.16 -7.00
CA ARG A 12 -7.87 -19.06 -6.88
C ARG A 12 -6.52 -19.33 -7.58
N ALA A 13 -6.43 -20.39 -8.37
CA ALA A 13 -5.22 -20.67 -9.15
C ALA A 13 -4.82 -19.51 -10.10
N PRO A 14 -5.75 -18.86 -10.84
CA PRO A 14 -5.41 -17.68 -11.65
C PRO A 14 -4.87 -16.51 -10.81
N HIS A 15 -5.46 -16.26 -9.64
CA HIS A 15 -5.02 -15.20 -8.73
C HIS A 15 -3.57 -15.45 -8.26
N ARG A 16 -3.25 -16.68 -7.88
CA ARG A 16 -1.87 -17.05 -7.51
C ARG A 16 -0.91 -16.91 -8.68
N GLY A 17 -1.36 -17.19 -9.90
CA GLY A 17 -0.56 -16.96 -11.11
C GLY A 17 -0.19 -15.49 -11.28
N LEU A 18 -1.15 -14.58 -11.12
CA LEU A 18 -0.93 -13.13 -11.17
C LEU A 18 0.00 -12.66 -10.05
N MET A 19 -0.21 -13.13 -8.83
CA MET A 19 0.65 -12.76 -7.69
C MET A 19 2.08 -13.28 -7.85
N ARG A 20 2.27 -14.46 -8.47
CA ARG A 20 3.62 -14.95 -8.81
C ARG A 20 4.33 -14.07 -9.83
N ALA A 21 3.61 -13.43 -10.74
CA ALA A 21 4.19 -12.46 -11.66
C ALA A 21 4.76 -11.22 -10.95
N THR A 22 4.32 -10.93 -9.72
CA THR A 22 4.90 -9.89 -8.86
C THR A 22 6.04 -10.39 -7.96
N GLY A 23 6.47 -11.65 -8.14
CA GLY A 23 7.62 -12.23 -7.45
C GLY A 23 7.31 -13.14 -6.27
N LEU A 24 6.03 -13.41 -5.96
CA LEU A 24 5.67 -14.32 -4.87
C LEU A 24 6.08 -15.76 -5.17
N LYS A 25 6.60 -16.42 -4.14
CA LYS A 25 6.93 -17.84 -4.15
C LYS A 25 5.76 -18.67 -3.60
N LYS A 26 5.85 -19.99 -3.73
CA LYS A 26 4.80 -20.90 -3.27
C LYS A 26 4.54 -20.79 -1.77
N GLU A 27 5.60 -20.71 -1.00
CA GLU A 27 5.57 -20.60 0.47
C GLU A 27 4.98 -19.29 0.98
N ASP A 28 4.94 -18.23 0.16
CA ASP A 28 4.38 -16.94 0.55
C ASP A 28 2.85 -16.97 0.67
N PHE A 29 2.18 -17.90 -0.03
CA PHE A 29 0.73 -18.04 0.06
C PHE A 29 0.23 -18.58 1.41
N ASP A 30 1.12 -19.06 2.27
CA ASP A 30 0.79 -19.51 3.62
C ASP A 30 1.04 -18.43 4.70
N LYS A 31 1.64 -17.30 4.30
CA LYS A 31 1.98 -16.18 5.17
C LYS A 31 0.86 -15.11 5.19
N PRO A 32 0.78 -14.28 6.22
CA PRO A 32 -0.12 -13.12 6.22
C PRO A 32 0.33 -12.09 5.19
N PHE A 33 -0.65 -11.48 4.52
CA PHE A 33 -0.45 -10.39 3.58
C PHE A 33 -0.67 -9.06 4.29
N ILE A 34 0.34 -8.21 4.30
CA ILE A 34 0.35 -6.94 5.03
C ILE A 34 0.38 -5.77 4.03
N GLY A 35 -0.66 -4.95 4.04
CA GLY A 35 -0.67 -3.71 3.27
C GLY A 35 0.26 -2.67 3.90
N VAL A 36 1.07 -2.00 3.09
CA VAL A 36 1.91 -0.87 3.51
C VAL A 36 1.47 0.35 2.72
N CYS A 37 0.70 1.22 3.36
CA CYS A 37 0.25 2.45 2.73
C CYS A 37 1.34 3.52 2.88
N ASN A 38 1.89 3.98 1.75
CA ASN A 38 2.91 5.02 1.69
C ASN A 38 2.36 6.27 0.98
N SER A 39 2.91 7.42 1.27
CA SER A 39 2.60 8.69 0.60
C SER A 39 3.86 9.38 0.06
N TYR A 40 4.85 8.59 -0.34
CA TYR A 40 6.07 9.09 -0.93
C TYR A 40 5.79 9.99 -2.13
N THR A 41 6.45 11.12 -2.16
CA THR A 41 6.59 11.99 -3.34
C THR A 41 7.80 12.89 -3.17
N ASN A 42 8.45 13.24 -4.28
CA ASN A 42 9.62 14.12 -4.26
C ASN A 42 9.27 15.61 -4.21
N ILE A 43 8.00 15.99 -4.39
CA ILE A 43 7.57 17.39 -4.31
C ILE A 43 7.22 17.83 -2.89
N VAL A 44 6.89 16.90 -1.98
CA VAL A 44 6.57 17.22 -0.59
C VAL A 44 7.80 17.00 0.28
N PRO A 45 8.44 18.06 0.83
CA PRO A 45 9.69 17.93 1.59
C PRO A 45 9.61 16.95 2.77
N GLY A 46 8.46 16.92 3.45
CA GLY A 46 8.19 15.99 4.55
C GLY A 46 8.01 14.52 4.12
N HIS A 47 7.85 14.25 2.82
CA HIS A 47 7.56 12.91 2.29
C HIS A 47 8.68 12.34 1.41
N CYS A 48 9.67 13.14 1.04
CA CYS A 48 10.71 12.69 0.11
C CYS A 48 11.54 11.51 0.64
N HIS A 49 11.64 11.33 1.95
CA HIS A 49 12.34 10.21 2.58
C HIS A 49 11.48 8.94 2.75
N LEU A 50 10.15 9.02 2.56
CA LEU A 50 9.22 7.92 2.83
C LEU A 50 9.45 6.70 1.93
N LYS A 51 10.08 6.87 0.76
CA LYS A 51 10.52 5.73 -0.06
C LYS A 51 11.44 4.82 0.73
N LYS A 52 12.45 5.40 1.38
CA LYS A 52 13.40 4.63 2.20
C LYS A 52 12.74 4.01 3.43
N VAL A 53 11.83 4.74 4.07
CA VAL A 53 11.05 4.22 5.21
C VAL A 53 10.18 3.04 4.77
N GLY A 54 9.50 3.13 3.61
CA GLY A 54 8.71 2.04 3.07
C GLY A 54 9.53 0.77 2.82
N GLU A 55 10.72 0.90 2.25
CA GLU A 55 11.66 -0.22 2.06
C GLU A 55 11.99 -0.91 3.40
N ILE A 56 12.35 -0.13 4.43
CA ILE A 56 12.68 -0.63 5.77
C ILE A 56 11.49 -1.36 6.40
N ILE A 57 10.27 -0.80 6.27
CA ILE A 57 9.06 -1.43 6.80
C ILE A 57 8.78 -2.75 6.07
N CYS A 58 8.90 -2.77 4.74
CA CYS A 58 8.70 -3.98 3.96
C CYS A 58 9.71 -5.08 4.33
N ASP A 59 10.96 -4.72 4.59
CA ASP A 59 11.98 -5.68 5.02
C ASP A 59 11.66 -6.23 6.43
N ALA A 60 11.29 -5.36 7.37
CA ALA A 60 10.87 -5.79 8.71
C ALA A 60 9.65 -6.74 8.68
N ILE A 61 8.67 -6.49 7.80
CA ILE A 61 7.53 -7.38 7.61
C ILE A 61 7.97 -8.76 7.09
N ARG A 62 8.91 -8.79 6.14
CA ARG A 62 9.48 -10.06 5.62
C ARG A 62 10.23 -10.83 6.70
N GLU A 63 11.03 -10.14 7.49
CA GLU A 63 11.76 -10.72 8.62
C GLU A 63 10.81 -11.30 9.68
N ALA A 64 9.67 -10.63 9.91
CA ALA A 64 8.61 -11.11 10.79
C ALA A 64 7.76 -12.25 10.21
N GLY A 65 8.04 -12.70 8.98
CA GLY A 65 7.35 -13.81 8.32
C GLY A 65 6.07 -13.42 7.57
N GLY A 66 5.84 -12.13 7.32
CA GLY A 66 4.73 -11.62 6.50
C GLY A 66 5.14 -11.39 5.05
N VAL A 67 4.16 -11.08 4.21
CA VAL A 67 4.34 -10.64 2.82
C VAL A 67 3.87 -9.19 2.72
N PRO A 68 4.77 -8.22 2.55
CA PRO A 68 4.38 -6.82 2.40
C PRO A 68 3.88 -6.53 0.99
N TYR A 69 2.83 -5.73 0.92
CA TYR A 69 2.32 -5.12 -0.31
C TYR A 69 2.28 -3.61 -0.15
N GLU A 70 3.30 -2.94 -0.67
CA GLU A 70 3.35 -1.49 -0.65
C GLU A 70 2.49 -0.92 -1.77
N PHE A 71 1.71 0.09 -1.43
CA PHE A 71 0.99 0.93 -2.39
C PHE A 71 1.08 2.39 -1.96
N ASN A 72 0.92 3.30 -2.93
CA ASN A 72 1.16 4.71 -2.70
C ASN A 72 -0.12 5.53 -2.86
N THR A 73 -0.32 6.48 -1.96
CA THR A 73 -1.31 7.53 -2.09
C THR A 73 -0.67 8.81 -2.63
N ILE A 74 -1.49 9.76 -3.02
CA ILE A 74 -1.04 11.13 -3.29
C ILE A 74 -0.69 11.85 -1.98
N ALA A 75 0.04 12.96 -2.09
CA ALA A 75 0.25 13.90 -0.99
C ALA A 75 0.25 15.33 -1.51
N VAL A 76 -0.35 16.23 -0.74
CA VAL A 76 -0.40 17.68 -1.02
C VAL A 76 0.33 18.41 0.10
N CYS A 77 1.28 19.28 -0.25
CA CYS A 77 2.00 20.09 0.72
C CYS A 77 1.32 21.44 0.88
N ASP A 78 0.80 21.71 2.07
CA ASP A 78 0.14 22.97 2.41
C ASP A 78 1.10 24.17 2.24
N GLY A 79 2.34 24.02 2.65
CA GLY A 79 3.35 25.07 2.53
C GLY A 79 3.63 25.47 1.07
N ILE A 80 3.67 24.49 0.15
CA ILE A 80 3.84 24.75 -1.29
C ILE A 80 2.55 25.29 -1.91
N ALA A 81 1.38 24.82 -1.44
CA ALA A 81 0.07 25.24 -1.94
C ALA A 81 -0.39 26.61 -1.40
N MET A 82 0.23 27.10 -0.34
CA MET A 82 -0.14 28.34 0.34
C MET A 82 -0.05 29.56 -0.60
N GLY A 83 -1.03 30.46 -0.51
CA GLY A 83 -1.05 31.73 -1.27
C GLY A 83 -1.51 31.60 -2.73
N HIS A 84 -1.90 30.42 -3.19
CA HIS A 84 -2.46 30.22 -4.54
C HIS A 84 -3.61 29.20 -4.57
N LYS A 85 -4.19 28.96 -5.75
CA LYS A 85 -5.37 28.09 -5.91
C LYS A 85 -5.16 26.65 -5.44
N GLY A 86 -3.93 26.17 -5.38
CA GLY A 86 -3.56 24.82 -4.92
C GLY A 86 -3.99 24.54 -3.49
N MET A 87 -4.10 25.57 -2.64
CA MET A 87 -4.54 25.40 -1.24
C MET A 87 -5.94 24.80 -1.09
N LYS A 88 -6.81 24.96 -2.11
CA LYS A 88 -8.14 24.34 -2.13
C LYS A 88 -8.10 22.81 -2.09
N TYR A 89 -7.01 22.21 -2.51
CA TYR A 89 -6.83 20.75 -2.59
C TYR A 89 -6.24 20.15 -1.30
N SER A 90 -5.74 20.98 -0.39
CA SER A 90 -5.10 20.51 0.85
C SER A 90 -6.07 19.67 1.70
N LEU A 91 -7.22 20.22 2.06
CA LEU A 91 -8.21 19.48 2.85
C LEU A 91 -9.03 18.51 2.01
N ALA A 92 -9.40 18.88 0.78
CA ALA A 92 -10.19 18.02 -0.11
C ALA A 92 -9.45 16.73 -0.50
N SER A 93 -8.12 16.75 -0.59
CA SER A 93 -7.33 15.54 -0.89
C SER A 93 -7.43 14.48 0.20
N ARG A 94 -7.78 14.82 1.43
CA ARG A 94 -7.89 13.88 2.55
C ARG A 94 -8.94 12.80 2.30
N GLU A 95 -10.10 13.20 1.77
CA GLU A 95 -11.20 12.27 1.42
C GLU A 95 -10.75 11.31 0.31
N ILE A 96 -10.14 11.85 -0.76
CA ILE A 96 -9.61 11.04 -1.86
C ILE A 96 -8.58 10.03 -1.37
N ILE A 97 -7.69 10.45 -0.47
CA ILE A 97 -6.69 9.56 0.14
C ILE A 97 -7.37 8.48 0.97
N ALA A 98 -8.32 8.84 1.84
CA ALA A 98 -9.06 7.90 2.67
C ALA A 98 -9.79 6.86 1.83
N ASP A 99 -10.53 7.29 0.82
CA ASP A 99 -11.26 6.43 -0.12
C ASP A 99 -10.31 5.49 -0.88
N SER A 100 -9.15 5.99 -1.29
CA SER A 100 -8.16 5.16 -2.00
C SER A 100 -7.59 4.07 -1.10
N VAL A 101 -7.30 4.37 0.16
CA VAL A 101 -6.78 3.41 1.15
C VAL A 101 -7.85 2.35 1.47
N GLU A 102 -9.10 2.77 1.71
CA GLU A 102 -10.21 1.85 1.94
C GLU A 102 -10.45 0.93 0.73
N THR A 103 -10.41 1.49 -0.48
CA THR A 103 -10.54 0.73 -1.73
C THR A 103 -9.44 -0.33 -1.84
N MET A 104 -8.19 0.03 -1.61
CA MET A 104 -7.08 -0.92 -1.65
C MET A 104 -7.22 -2.03 -0.61
N GLY A 105 -7.54 -1.68 0.64
CA GLY A 105 -7.71 -2.64 1.72
C GLY A 105 -8.94 -3.54 1.58
N THR A 106 -9.95 -3.11 0.81
CA THR A 106 -11.17 -3.86 0.54
C THR A 106 -11.02 -4.75 -0.69
N ALA A 107 -10.53 -4.20 -1.80
CA ALA A 107 -10.32 -4.94 -3.05
C ALA A 107 -9.22 -6.01 -2.93
N HIS A 108 -8.20 -5.74 -2.14
CA HIS A 108 -7.11 -6.65 -1.83
C HIS A 108 -7.14 -6.96 -0.32
N PRO A 109 -7.91 -7.96 0.12
CA PRO A 109 -8.20 -8.18 1.54
C PRO A 109 -6.94 -8.57 2.33
N PHE A 110 -6.13 -7.58 2.66
CA PHE A 110 -4.94 -7.75 3.51
C PHE A 110 -5.34 -8.22 4.92
N ASP A 111 -4.44 -8.95 5.56
CA ASP A 111 -4.64 -9.44 6.92
C ASP A 111 -4.41 -8.34 7.97
N ALA A 112 -3.55 -7.37 7.63
CA ALA A 112 -3.32 -6.14 8.38
C ALA A 112 -2.83 -5.03 7.43
N MET A 113 -2.87 -3.78 7.90
CA MET A 113 -2.37 -2.61 7.17
C MET A 113 -1.79 -1.61 8.16
#